data_e256e4145d20ee6ba0c84d0f56bcbbbc
#
_entry.id   e256e4145d20ee6ba0c84d0f56bcbbbc
#
_cell.length_a   1.000
_cell.length_b   1.000
_cell.length_c   1.000
_cell.angle_alpha   90.00
_cell.angle_beta   90.00
_cell.angle_gamma   90.00
#
_symmetry.space_group_name_H-M   'P 1'
#
loop_
_entity.id
_entity.type
_entity.pdbx_description
1 polymer ?
#
loop_
_entity_poly.entity_id
_entity_poly.type
_entity_poly.pdbx_seq_one_letter_code
_entity_poly.pdbx_strand_id
1 'polypeptide(L)'
;MEDKVIYVLFTNTGTLLARIIRLFTGQSLNHVSICFDHHLMDVYSFGRKKVRNPFIGGFVKEDVRCGFLRKSECEIYQLTIEDMEYNRILERVRDIEMRKDAYKYNFIGLFGVLFQIEVKRRNAFFCSQFIASLLNEVKLIQFSKSICFVKPEDIRKLDGLRLMYKGILENYFKEEIKEETRLQRSFLPIYLSRKLKRFKIVKG
;
A
#
# COMPACT_ATOMS: atom_id res chain seq x y z
N MET A 1 7.72 -21.34 10.99
CA MET A 1 6.61 -20.44 10.60
C MET A 1 6.99 -19.88 9.24
N GLU A 2 6.06 -19.75 8.33
CA GLU A 2 6.35 -19.23 7.00
C GLU A 2 6.23 -17.70 7.03
N ASP A 3 7.26 -17.00 6.58
CA ASP A 3 7.24 -15.54 6.50
C ASP A 3 6.29 -15.08 5.40
N LYS A 4 5.55 -14.01 5.66
CA LYS A 4 4.66 -13.34 4.71
C LYS A 4 5.17 -11.94 4.39
N VAL A 5 4.73 -11.41 3.27
CA VAL A 5 5.13 -10.08 2.83
C VAL A 5 3.90 -9.19 2.72
N ILE A 6 3.99 -8.01 3.32
CA ILE A 6 3.09 -6.89 3.03
C ILE A 6 3.84 -5.83 2.23
N TYR A 7 3.09 -5.08 1.44
CA TYR A 7 3.63 -4.01 0.62
C TYR A 7 3.11 -2.67 1.11
N VAL A 8 4.00 -1.69 1.16
CA VAL A 8 3.68 -0.32 1.55
C VAL A 8 3.96 0.58 0.36
N LEU A 9 2.91 1.17 -0.17
CA LEU A 9 2.94 2.04 -1.34
C LEU A 9 2.90 3.50 -0.89
N PHE A 10 3.92 4.27 -1.21
CA PHE A 10 3.93 5.72 -1.05
C PHE A 10 3.70 6.39 -2.40
N THR A 11 2.80 7.37 -2.45
CA THR A 11 2.47 8.08 -3.69
C THR A 11 2.44 9.59 -3.50
N ASN A 12 2.74 10.29 -4.60
CA ASN A 12 2.47 11.72 -4.73
C ASN A 12 1.11 11.91 -5.38
N THR A 13 0.09 12.19 -4.60
CA THR A 13 -1.29 12.30 -5.12
C THR A 13 -1.57 13.60 -5.87
N GLY A 14 -0.65 14.59 -5.86
CA GLY A 14 -0.77 15.85 -6.60
C GLY A 14 -2.00 16.71 -6.25
N THR A 15 -2.76 16.34 -5.24
CA THR A 15 -4.01 17.02 -4.85
C THR A 15 -3.75 18.33 -4.11
N LEU A 16 -4.75 19.21 -4.01
CA LEU A 16 -4.62 20.46 -3.24
C LEU A 16 -4.20 20.17 -1.79
N LEU A 17 -4.83 19.20 -1.13
CA LEU A 17 -4.47 18.77 0.22
C LEU A 17 -3.03 18.26 0.27
N ALA A 18 -2.61 17.47 -0.70
CA ALA A 18 -1.25 16.98 -0.85
C ALA A 18 -0.23 18.13 -0.99
N ARG A 19 -0.58 19.17 -1.76
CA ARG A 19 0.25 20.37 -1.90
C ARG A 19 0.40 21.13 -0.58
N ILE A 20 -0.69 21.27 0.17
CA ILE A 20 -0.66 21.87 1.50
C ILE A 20 0.23 21.05 2.43
N ILE A 21 0.04 19.74 2.51
CA ILE A 21 0.88 18.86 3.33
C ILE A 21 2.36 19.01 2.94
N ARG A 22 2.65 19.02 1.63
CA ARG A 22 4.02 19.21 1.12
C ARG A 22 4.65 20.52 1.56
N LEU A 23 3.90 21.61 1.55
CA LEU A 23 4.41 22.93 2.03
C LEU A 23 4.87 22.86 3.48
N PHE A 24 4.17 22.12 4.34
CA PHE A 24 4.50 22.02 5.76
C PHE A 24 5.50 20.89 6.08
N THR A 25 5.57 19.85 5.26
CA THR A 25 6.41 18.68 5.54
C THR A 25 7.68 18.63 4.69
N GLY A 26 7.74 19.38 3.59
CA GLY A 26 8.82 19.33 2.62
C GLY A 26 8.84 18.02 1.79
N GLN A 27 7.89 17.09 2.00
CA GLN A 27 7.91 15.77 1.40
C GLN A 27 7.02 15.69 0.15
N SER A 28 7.55 15.10 -0.93
CA SER A 28 6.80 14.90 -2.18
C SER A 28 5.81 13.73 -2.07
N LEU A 29 6.22 12.63 -1.43
CA LEU A 29 5.36 11.46 -1.21
C LEU A 29 4.52 11.69 0.05
N ASN A 30 3.28 12.05 -0.14
CA ASN A 30 2.38 12.55 0.89
C ASN A 30 1.22 11.61 1.23
N HIS A 31 1.16 10.46 0.57
CA HIS A 31 0.15 9.45 0.79
C HIS A 31 0.80 8.08 0.96
N VAL A 32 0.19 7.24 1.80
CA VAL A 32 0.65 5.88 2.08
C VAL A 32 -0.51 4.92 2.13
N SER A 33 -0.33 3.76 1.51
CA SER A 33 -1.31 2.67 1.42
C SER A 33 -0.65 1.34 1.75
N ILE A 34 -1.43 0.35 2.18
CA ILE A 34 -0.99 -1.03 2.41
C ILE A 34 -1.58 -1.96 1.35
N CYS A 35 -0.81 -2.95 0.93
CA CYS A 35 -1.23 -3.98 0.00
C CYS A 35 -0.70 -5.35 0.43
N PHE A 36 -1.44 -6.42 0.09
CA PHE A 36 -1.14 -7.79 0.49
C PHE A 36 -0.62 -8.66 -0.67
N ASP A 37 -0.46 -8.07 -1.85
CA ASP A 37 0.07 -8.72 -3.04
C ASP A 37 0.99 -7.78 -3.83
N HIS A 38 1.98 -8.35 -4.53
CA HIS A 38 2.95 -7.57 -5.30
C HIS A 38 2.36 -6.96 -6.58
N HIS A 39 1.23 -7.50 -7.07
CA HIS A 39 0.53 -6.95 -8.23
C HIS A 39 -0.28 -5.70 -7.90
N LEU A 40 -0.33 -5.31 -6.62
CA LEU A 40 -1.07 -4.15 -6.12
C LEU A 40 -2.57 -4.18 -6.52
N MET A 41 -3.18 -5.38 -6.40
CA MET A 41 -4.61 -5.57 -6.69
C MET A 41 -5.49 -5.13 -5.52
N ASP A 42 -5.01 -5.35 -4.30
CA ASP A 42 -5.72 -5.08 -3.06
C ASP A 42 -5.01 -4.01 -2.23
N VAL A 43 -5.12 -2.75 -2.67
CA VAL A 43 -4.49 -1.59 -2.03
C VAL A 43 -5.49 -0.87 -1.15
N TYR A 44 -5.15 -0.68 0.11
CA TYR A 44 -6.04 -0.09 1.12
C TYR A 44 -5.42 1.13 1.80
N SER A 45 -6.23 2.15 2.00
CA SER A 45 -5.84 3.35 2.75
C SER A 45 -7.01 4.09 3.37
N PHE A 46 -6.68 5.19 4.04
CA PHE A 46 -7.64 6.25 4.32
C PHE A 46 -7.37 7.43 3.38
N GLY A 47 -8.32 7.70 2.55
CA GLY A 47 -8.22 8.71 1.50
C GLY A 47 -9.57 9.33 1.14
N ARG A 48 -9.58 10.06 0.03
CA ARG A 48 -10.82 10.66 -0.49
C ARG A 48 -11.67 9.59 -1.17
N LYS A 49 -12.96 9.56 -0.83
CA LYS A 49 -13.97 8.73 -1.50
C LYS A 49 -14.45 9.34 -2.83
N LYS A 50 -14.31 10.66 -2.99
CA LYS A 50 -14.72 11.39 -4.21
C LYS A 50 -13.61 12.31 -4.69
N VAL A 51 -13.24 12.21 -5.97
CA VAL A 51 -12.16 12.99 -6.59
C VAL A 51 -12.42 14.50 -6.51
N ARG A 52 -13.68 14.92 -6.70
CA ARG A 52 -14.09 16.33 -6.73
C ARG A 52 -14.39 16.95 -5.36
N ASN A 53 -14.54 16.14 -4.31
CA ASN A 53 -14.84 16.64 -2.97
C ASN A 53 -13.78 16.18 -1.97
N PRO A 54 -12.87 17.07 -1.54
CA PRO A 54 -11.81 16.72 -0.61
C PRO A 54 -12.31 16.37 0.80
N PHE A 55 -13.52 16.83 1.16
CA PHE A 55 -14.09 16.63 2.50
C PHE A 55 -14.81 15.29 2.66
N ILE A 56 -15.05 14.56 1.56
CA ILE A 56 -15.64 13.21 1.63
C ILE A 56 -14.52 12.19 1.54
N GLY A 57 -14.10 11.71 2.71
CA GLY A 57 -13.05 10.74 2.85
C GLY A 57 -13.35 9.69 3.93
N GLY A 58 -12.57 8.62 3.91
CA GLY A 58 -12.65 7.50 4.84
C GLY A 58 -11.79 6.34 4.36
N PHE A 59 -12.13 5.14 4.79
CA PHE A 59 -11.50 3.94 4.27
C PHE A 59 -11.83 3.73 2.79
N VAL A 60 -10.80 3.42 1.99
CA VAL A 60 -10.90 3.20 0.54
C VAL A 60 -10.04 2.00 0.13
N LYS A 61 -10.58 1.20 -0.78
CA LYS A 61 -9.78 0.30 -1.63
C LYS A 61 -9.41 1.11 -2.87
N GLU A 62 -8.12 1.32 -3.08
CA GLU A 62 -7.61 2.20 -4.14
C GLU A 62 -7.41 1.42 -5.44
N ASP A 63 -7.95 1.94 -6.53
CA ASP A 63 -7.59 1.48 -7.86
C ASP A 63 -6.34 2.23 -8.34
N VAL A 64 -5.18 1.64 -8.09
CA VAL A 64 -3.88 2.21 -8.45
C VAL A 64 -3.48 1.92 -9.91
N ARG A 65 -4.21 1.01 -10.56
CA ARG A 65 -4.00 0.65 -11.98
C ARG A 65 -4.70 1.61 -12.94
N CYS A 66 -5.66 2.41 -12.43
CA CYS A 66 -6.44 3.35 -13.20
C CYS A 66 -6.34 4.78 -12.66
N GLY A 67 -6.82 5.73 -13.46
CA GLY A 67 -6.96 7.12 -13.04
C GLY A 67 -5.65 7.85 -12.78
N PHE A 68 -5.70 8.80 -11.83
CA PHE A 68 -4.59 9.71 -11.55
C PHE A 68 -3.44 9.03 -10.76
N LEU A 69 -3.75 8.04 -9.93
CA LEU A 69 -2.73 7.32 -9.15
C LEU A 69 -1.76 6.57 -10.06
N ARG A 70 -2.25 6.01 -11.16
CA ARG A 70 -1.41 5.29 -12.12
C ARG A 70 -0.23 6.13 -12.65
N LYS A 71 -0.43 7.45 -12.81
CA LYS A 71 0.59 8.40 -13.29
C LYS A 71 1.38 9.07 -12.19
N SER A 72 1.16 8.69 -10.94
CA SER A 72 1.84 9.29 -9.79
C SER A 72 3.26 8.76 -9.64
N GLU A 73 4.15 9.62 -9.16
CA GLU A 73 5.42 9.18 -8.58
C GLU A 73 5.14 8.32 -7.36
N CYS A 74 5.87 7.22 -7.24
CA CYS A 74 5.71 6.30 -6.13
C CYS A 74 7.03 5.68 -5.67
N GLU A 75 7.00 5.18 -4.44
CA GLU A 75 7.95 4.23 -3.90
C GLU A 75 7.17 3.04 -3.35
N ILE A 76 7.57 1.82 -3.68
CA ILE A 76 6.97 0.57 -3.20
C ILE A 76 7.99 -0.13 -2.33
N TYR A 77 7.60 -0.42 -1.11
CA TYR A 77 8.40 -1.14 -0.14
C TYR A 77 7.74 -2.46 0.19
N GLN A 78 8.55 -3.46 0.52
CA GLN A 78 8.10 -4.70 1.14
C GLN A 78 8.53 -4.75 2.60
N LEU A 79 7.70 -5.37 3.43
CA LEU A 79 7.98 -5.70 4.82
C LEU A 79 7.65 -7.16 5.05
N THR A 80 8.68 -7.92 5.42
CA THR A 80 8.53 -9.33 5.79
C THR A 80 8.11 -9.42 7.25
N ILE A 81 7.05 -10.17 7.51
CA ILE A 81 6.45 -10.33 8.83
C ILE A 81 6.05 -11.78 9.07
N GLU A 82 5.82 -12.17 10.31
CA GLU A 82 5.32 -13.50 10.65
C GLU A 82 3.90 -13.71 10.13
N ASP A 83 3.57 -14.96 9.77
CA ASP A 83 2.22 -15.33 9.28
C ASP A 83 1.10 -14.90 10.24
N MET A 84 1.33 -14.98 11.53
CA MET A 84 0.35 -14.57 12.55
C MET A 84 0.09 -13.05 12.52
N GLU A 85 1.12 -12.24 12.37
CA GLU A 85 1.03 -10.78 12.26
C GLU A 85 0.32 -10.38 10.96
N TYR A 86 0.70 -11.02 9.85
CA TYR A 86 0.07 -10.83 8.55
C TYR A 86 -1.43 -11.08 8.61
N ASN A 87 -1.84 -12.22 9.18
CA ASN A 87 -3.25 -12.58 9.26
C ASN A 87 -4.04 -11.60 10.14
N ARG A 88 -3.48 -11.15 11.26
CA ARG A 88 -4.09 -10.12 12.12
C ARG A 88 -4.28 -8.80 11.39
N ILE A 89 -3.26 -8.33 10.66
CA ILE A 89 -3.36 -7.10 9.87
C ILE A 89 -4.43 -7.25 8.79
N LEU A 90 -4.44 -8.37 8.07
CA LEU A 90 -5.41 -8.66 7.01
C LEU A 90 -6.84 -8.72 7.54
N GLU A 91 -7.06 -9.41 8.67
CA GLU A 91 -8.36 -9.48 9.35
C GLU A 91 -8.82 -8.09 9.78
N ARG A 92 -7.92 -7.28 10.34
CA ARG A 92 -8.24 -5.91 10.75
C ARG A 92 -8.65 -5.03 9.57
N VAL A 93 -7.94 -5.14 8.45
CA VAL A 93 -8.27 -4.40 7.22
C VAL A 93 -9.64 -4.84 6.68
N ARG A 94 -9.92 -6.14 6.64
CA ARG A 94 -11.22 -6.69 6.21
C ARG A 94 -12.37 -6.25 7.12
N ASP A 95 -12.17 -6.24 8.43
CA ASP A 95 -13.16 -5.75 9.40
C ASP A 95 -13.48 -4.26 9.17
N ILE A 96 -12.47 -3.43 8.92
CA ILE A 96 -12.67 -2.02 8.57
C ILE A 96 -13.38 -1.89 7.22
N GLU A 97 -13.03 -2.71 6.22
CA GLU A 97 -13.68 -2.71 4.91
C GLU A 97 -15.17 -3.06 4.99
N MET A 98 -15.54 -4.08 5.75
CA MET A 98 -16.94 -4.45 5.98
C MET A 98 -17.75 -3.32 6.63
N ARG A 99 -17.11 -2.52 7.47
CA ARG A 99 -17.72 -1.40 8.19
C ARG A 99 -17.29 -0.03 7.66
N LYS A 100 -16.85 0.06 6.40
CA LYS A 100 -16.21 1.26 5.81
C LYS A 100 -17.04 2.54 5.94
N ASP A 101 -18.35 2.45 6.04
CA ASP A 101 -19.22 3.61 6.17
C ASP A 101 -19.22 4.22 7.58
N ALA A 102 -18.85 3.42 8.60
CA ALA A 102 -18.62 3.90 9.95
C ALA A 102 -17.27 4.63 10.11
N TYR A 103 -16.36 4.49 9.13
CA TYR A 103 -15.02 5.07 9.17
C TYR A 103 -14.93 6.34 8.33
N LYS A 104 -14.36 7.40 8.91
CA LYS A 104 -14.23 8.73 8.31
C LYS A 104 -12.77 9.14 8.17
N TYR A 105 -12.50 10.04 7.26
CA TYR A 105 -11.18 10.66 7.16
C TYR A 105 -10.98 11.67 8.31
N ASN A 106 -9.83 11.60 8.97
CA ASN A 106 -9.52 12.47 10.11
C ASN A 106 -8.87 13.78 9.65
N PHE A 107 -9.62 14.66 8.99
CA PHE A 107 -9.12 15.97 8.56
C PHE A 107 -8.63 16.83 9.74
N ILE A 108 -9.37 16.84 10.85
CA ILE A 108 -9.02 17.62 12.03
C ILE A 108 -7.70 17.09 12.61
N GLY A 109 -7.52 15.77 12.66
CA GLY A 109 -6.27 15.15 13.09
C GLY A 109 -5.10 15.49 12.18
N LEU A 110 -5.32 15.59 10.86
CA LEU A 110 -4.29 15.98 9.93
C LEU A 110 -3.80 17.43 10.18
N PHE A 111 -4.71 18.36 10.47
CA PHE A 111 -4.35 19.70 10.92
C PHE A 111 -3.69 19.66 12.30
N GLY A 112 -4.14 18.77 13.20
CA GLY A 112 -3.50 18.53 14.49
C GLY A 112 -2.01 18.17 14.37
N VAL A 113 -1.63 17.40 13.35
CA VAL A 113 -0.22 17.11 13.05
C VAL A 113 0.58 18.39 12.78
N LEU A 114 0.02 19.36 12.06
CA LEU A 114 0.68 20.62 11.72
C LEU A 114 0.89 21.51 12.95
N PHE A 115 -0.07 21.53 13.85
CA PHE A 115 -0.05 22.37 15.06
C PHE A 115 0.44 21.61 16.30
N GLN A 116 0.87 20.33 16.15
CA GLN A 116 1.29 19.44 17.23
C GLN A 116 0.21 19.26 18.33
N ILE A 117 -1.06 19.30 17.91
CA ILE A 117 -2.22 19.07 18.77
C ILE A 117 -2.73 17.63 18.55
N GLU A 118 -2.72 16.84 19.59
CA GLU A 118 -3.22 15.46 19.50
C GLU A 118 -4.75 15.42 19.37
N VAL A 119 -5.24 14.90 18.26
CA VAL A 119 -6.68 14.77 17.98
C VAL A 119 -7.03 13.30 17.81
N LYS A 120 -7.52 12.69 18.90
CA LYS A 120 -8.03 11.33 18.88
C LYS A 120 -9.52 11.34 18.50
N ARG A 121 -9.85 10.64 17.40
CA ARG A 121 -11.22 10.45 16.95
C ARG A 121 -11.51 8.97 16.75
N ARG A 122 -12.62 8.52 17.31
CA ARG A 122 -13.06 7.13 17.13
C ARG A 122 -13.45 6.89 15.67
N ASN A 123 -12.96 5.80 15.07
CA ASN A 123 -13.22 5.40 13.69
C ASN A 123 -12.88 6.50 12.65
N ALA A 124 -11.84 7.30 12.92
CA ALA A 124 -11.37 8.29 11.98
C ALA A 124 -9.85 8.31 11.93
N PHE A 125 -9.31 8.13 10.71
CA PHE A 125 -7.88 8.07 10.45
C PHE A 125 -7.54 8.93 9.23
N PHE A 126 -6.30 9.38 9.14
CA PHE A 126 -5.64 9.74 7.88
C PHE A 126 -4.69 8.61 7.46
N CYS A 127 -4.15 8.64 6.25
CA CYS A 127 -3.45 7.51 5.63
C CYS A 127 -2.32 6.93 6.52
N SER A 128 -1.38 7.74 6.97
CA SER A 128 -0.27 7.26 7.80
C SER A 128 -0.69 6.86 9.22
N GLN A 129 -1.69 7.52 9.79
CA GLN A 129 -2.26 7.12 11.07
C GLN A 129 -2.88 5.71 11.00
N PHE A 130 -3.55 5.39 9.90
CA PHE A 130 -4.12 4.06 9.66
C PHE A 130 -3.02 3.00 9.59
N ILE A 131 -2.00 3.19 8.76
CA ILE A 131 -0.88 2.23 8.66
C ILE A 131 -0.18 2.07 10.00
N ALA A 132 0.11 3.18 10.69
CA ALA A 132 0.72 3.13 12.01
C ALA A 132 -0.13 2.37 13.03
N SER A 133 -1.47 2.49 12.97
CA SER A 133 -2.37 1.75 13.86
C SER A 133 -2.31 0.26 13.63
N LEU A 134 -2.24 -0.19 12.36
CA LEU A 134 -2.13 -1.61 12.00
C LEU A 134 -0.81 -2.21 12.52
N LEU A 135 0.32 -1.55 12.25
CA LEU A 135 1.64 -2.03 12.66
C LEU A 135 1.82 -2.05 14.19
N ASN A 136 1.25 -1.06 14.88
CA ASN A 136 1.29 -0.97 16.33
C ASN A 136 0.37 -2.01 17.01
N GLU A 137 -0.78 -2.34 16.41
CA GLU A 137 -1.74 -3.33 16.94
C GLU A 137 -1.13 -4.73 17.02
N VAL A 138 -0.33 -5.11 16.04
CA VAL A 138 0.40 -6.39 16.03
C VAL A 138 1.75 -6.33 16.78
N LYS A 139 2.07 -5.20 17.40
CA LYS A 139 3.33 -4.93 18.11
C LYS A 139 4.60 -5.07 17.26
N LEU A 140 4.45 -5.04 15.95
CA LEU A 140 5.55 -5.13 15.01
C LEU A 140 6.49 -3.92 15.15
N ILE A 141 5.91 -2.73 15.37
CA ILE A 141 6.63 -1.47 15.48
C ILE A 141 6.04 -0.63 16.60
N GLN A 142 6.90 -0.18 17.51
CA GLN A 142 6.54 0.86 18.49
C GLN A 142 7.07 2.21 18.02
N PHE A 143 6.15 3.12 17.72
CA PHE A 143 6.53 4.49 17.40
C PHE A 143 6.92 5.25 18.67
N SER A 144 7.99 6.02 18.61
CA SER A 144 8.45 6.88 19.72
C SER A 144 7.50 8.06 20.02
N LYS A 145 6.46 8.24 19.20
CA LYS A 145 5.45 9.28 19.31
C LYS A 145 4.04 8.69 19.15
N SER A 146 3.03 9.49 19.55
CA SER A 146 1.64 9.10 19.32
C SER A 146 1.37 8.83 17.83
N ILE A 147 0.61 7.78 17.53
CA ILE A 147 0.19 7.45 16.14
C ILE A 147 -0.56 8.60 15.47
N CYS A 148 -1.15 9.52 16.26
CA CYS A 148 -1.77 10.73 15.74
C CYS A 148 -0.79 11.71 15.07
N PHE A 149 0.51 11.57 15.31
CA PHE A 149 1.57 12.41 14.74
C PHE A 149 2.43 11.68 13.71
N VAL A 150 2.14 10.40 13.43
CA VAL A 150 2.90 9.63 12.46
C VAL A 150 2.61 10.13 11.05
N LYS A 151 3.66 10.55 10.35
CA LYS A 151 3.64 11.02 8.96
C LYS A 151 4.04 9.86 8.01
N PRO A 152 3.75 9.94 6.71
CA PRO A 152 4.24 8.95 5.74
C PRO A 152 5.75 8.77 5.80
N GLU A 153 6.51 9.84 6.00
CA GLU A 153 7.97 9.83 6.15
C GLU A 153 8.45 8.97 7.33
N ASP A 154 7.72 8.98 8.45
CA ASP A 154 8.07 8.18 9.63
C ASP A 154 7.93 6.69 9.34
N ILE A 155 6.89 6.31 8.58
CA ILE A 155 6.68 4.93 8.15
C ILE A 155 7.77 4.52 7.16
N ARG A 156 8.14 5.40 6.22
CA ARG A 156 9.17 5.12 5.22
C ARG A 156 10.55 4.84 5.82
N LYS A 157 10.81 5.36 7.02
CA LYS A 157 12.08 5.19 7.76
C LYS A 157 12.08 4.01 8.73
N LEU A 158 11.01 3.20 8.75
CA LEU A 158 10.95 2.04 9.64
C LEU A 158 11.98 0.99 9.24
N ASP A 159 12.60 0.40 10.24
CA ASP A 159 13.48 -0.73 10.06
C ASP A 159 12.73 -1.92 9.45
N GLY A 160 13.40 -2.70 8.61
CA GLY A 160 12.81 -3.84 7.93
C GLY A 160 12.06 -3.51 6.62
N LEU A 161 11.72 -2.24 6.34
CA LEU A 161 11.18 -1.83 5.05
C LEU A 161 12.27 -1.87 3.97
N ARG A 162 12.06 -2.70 2.95
CA ARG A 162 12.96 -2.85 1.82
C ARG A 162 12.35 -2.22 0.56
N LEU A 163 13.02 -1.23 -0.02
CA LEU A 163 12.60 -0.60 -1.27
C LEU A 163 12.65 -1.62 -2.41
N MET A 164 11.54 -1.78 -3.10
CA MET A 164 11.40 -2.63 -4.29
C MET A 164 11.41 -1.84 -5.59
N TYR A 165 10.69 -0.72 -5.60
CA TYR A 165 10.51 0.09 -6.79
C TYR A 165 10.43 1.57 -6.43
N LYS A 166 10.99 2.41 -7.30
CA LYS A 166 10.87 3.87 -7.26
C LYS A 166 10.73 4.40 -8.68
N GLY A 167 9.66 5.15 -8.92
CA GLY A 167 9.41 5.72 -10.25
C GLY A 167 7.94 6.12 -10.43
N ILE A 168 7.50 6.10 -11.68
CA ILE A 168 6.09 6.30 -12.03
C ILE A 168 5.36 4.96 -11.92
N LEU A 169 4.25 4.92 -11.22
CA LEU A 169 3.52 3.69 -10.91
C LEU A 169 3.09 2.90 -12.17
N GLU A 170 2.76 3.60 -13.25
CA GLU A 170 2.48 2.96 -14.55
C GLU A 170 3.65 2.14 -15.08
N ASN A 171 4.89 2.55 -14.84
CA ASN A 171 6.06 1.84 -15.31
C ASN A 171 6.29 0.56 -14.51
N TYR A 172 5.98 0.56 -13.21
CA TYR A 172 5.97 -0.65 -12.39
C TYR A 172 5.11 -1.75 -13.03
N PHE A 173 3.88 -1.44 -13.40
CA PHE A 173 2.99 -2.41 -14.04
C PHE A 173 3.47 -2.86 -15.44
N LYS A 174 4.13 -1.96 -16.19
CA LYS A 174 4.73 -2.34 -17.49
C LYS A 174 5.91 -3.29 -17.33
N GLU A 175 6.73 -3.10 -16.31
CA GLU A 175 7.85 -3.99 -15.99
C GLU A 175 7.35 -5.35 -15.53
N GLU A 176 6.35 -5.40 -14.66
CA GLU A 176 5.69 -6.61 -14.19
C GLU A 176 5.17 -7.47 -15.37
N ILE A 177 4.42 -6.87 -16.30
CA ILE A 177 3.90 -7.56 -17.48
C ILE A 177 5.04 -8.10 -18.37
N LYS A 178 6.13 -7.36 -18.53
CA LYS A 178 7.28 -7.81 -19.31
C LYS A 178 7.95 -9.03 -18.67
N GLU A 179 8.08 -9.02 -17.34
CA GLU A 179 8.70 -10.11 -16.60
C GLU A 179 7.86 -11.38 -16.67
N GLU A 180 6.54 -11.28 -16.47
CA GLU A 180 5.60 -12.41 -16.64
C GLU A 180 5.66 -12.98 -18.07
N THR A 181 5.66 -12.12 -19.08
CA THR A 181 5.76 -12.53 -20.48
C THR A 181 7.08 -13.23 -20.78
N ARG A 182 8.19 -12.76 -20.19
CA ARG A 182 9.51 -13.37 -20.32
C ARG A 182 9.54 -14.75 -19.68
N LEU A 183 9.00 -14.89 -18.49
CA LEU A 183 8.90 -16.18 -17.80
C LEU A 183 8.04 -17.17 -18.59
N GLN A 184 6.87 -16.77 -19.06
CA GLN A 184 6.01 -17.63 -19.90
C GLN A 184 6.74 -18.13 -21.15
N ARG A 185 7.49 -17.26 -21.85
CA ARG A 185 8.28 -17.64 -23.03
C ARG A 185 9.41 -18.61 -22.69
N SER A 186 10.00 -18.52 -21.51
CA SER A 186 11.07 -19.42 -21.07
C SER A 186 10.56 -20.83 -20.75
N PHE A 187 9.31 -20.97 -20.32
CA PHE A 187 8.69 -22.26 -19.99
C PHE A 187 8.06 -22.98 -21.22
N LEU A 188 7.69 -22.25 -22.26
CA LEU A 188 7.10 -22.83 -23.48
C LEU A 188 7.96 -23.90 -24.16
N PRO A 189 9.27 -23.73 -24.35
CA PRO A 189 10.13 -24.73 -24.98
C PRO A 189 10.23 -26.02 -24.17
N ILE A 190 10.22 -25.92 -22.84
CA ILE A 190 10.29 -27.08 -21.93
C ILE A 190 8.99 -27.91 -22.00
N TYR A 191 7.84 -27.24 -22.07
CA TYR A 191 6.56 -27.91 -22.19
C TYR A 191 6.40 -28.66 -23.52
N LEU A 192 6.81 -28.03 -24.63
CA LEU A 192 6.80 -28.63 -25.98
C LEU A 192 7.75 -29.82 -26.08
N SER A 193 8.95 -29.73 -25.51
CA SER A 193 9.93 -30.81 -25.50
C SER A 193 9.44 -32.03 -24.70
N ARG A 194 8.75 -31.82 -23.56
CA ARG A 194 8.16 -32.89 -22.77
C ARG A 194 6.98 -33.56 -23.48
N LYS A 195 6.16 -32.80 -24.20
CA LYS A 195 5.05 -33.35 -24.98
C LYS A 195 5.53 -34.16 -26.17
N LEU A 196 6.56 -33.73 -26.87
CA LEU A 196 7.19 -34.49 -27.99
C LEU A 196 7.88 -35.78 -27.53
N LYS A 197 8.49 -35.80 -26.34
CA LYS A 197 9.07 -37.03 -25.77
C LYS A 197 7.98 -38.05 -25.40
N ARG A 198 6.83 -37.60 -24.90
CA ARG A 198 5.69 -38.52 -24.61
C ARG A 198 5.07 -39.14 -25.85
N PHE A 199 5.03 -38.43 -26.96
CA PHE A 199 4.55 -38.99 -28.24
C PHE A 199 5.52 -39.99 -28.90
N LYS A 200 6.82 -39.95 -28.60
CA LYS A 200 7.80 -40.92 -29.09
C LYS A 200 7.78 -42.24 -28.33
N ILE A 201 7.31 -42.30 -27.10
CA ILE A 201 7.26 -43.51 -26.25
C ILE A 201 6.03 -44.38 -26.56
N VAL A 202 5.01 -43.80 -27.20
CA VAL A 202 3.75 -44.53 -27.51
C VAL A 202 3.78 -45.19 -28.91
N LYS A 203 4.88 -45.01 -29.69
CA LYS A 203 5.05 -45.59 -31.03
C LYS A 203 6.29 -46.53 -31.15
N GLY A 204 6.75 -47.07 -29.99
CA GLY A 204 7.77 -48.08 -29.94
C GLY A 204 7.23 -49.41 -29.45
#